data_bf0cfdb707b0cfb78d13e2fb96d348ca
#
_entry.id   bf0cfdb707b0cfb78d13e2fb96d348ca
#
_cell.length_a   1.000
_cell.length_b   1.000
_cell.length_c   1.000
_cell.angle_alpha   90.00
_cell.angle_beta   90.00
_cell.angle_gamma   90.00
#
_symmetry.space_group_name_H-M   'P 1'
#
loop_
_entity.id
_entity.type
_entity.pdbx_description
1 polymer ?
#
loop_
_entity_poly.entity_id
_entity_poly.type
_entity_poly.pdbx_seq_one_letter_code
_entity_poly.pdbx_strand_id
1 'polypeptide(L)'
;FLDCLLRSGSARAASTSLRTLGSLISALPENSALTEHCLGLLLTGVSHYDESVHRSAMTVLCHDVIGSERLPFSLRAHCFARVSKKLLCLLAEPAPGKLTFFNRAAMLNHLYRFLVQAEVVQGGLRFPAPLPAAFFPGTFDPFSAGHKRIVQEIRALGYEVYLAVDEFS
;
A
#
# COMPACT_ATOMS: atom_id res chain seq x y z
N PHE A 1 -8.85 -14.01 -12.15
CA PHE A 1 -7.62 -14.81 -12.21
C PHE A 1 -6.53 -14.25 -11.28
N LEU A 2 -6.11 -12.99 -11.44
CA LEU A 2 -5.05 -12.36 -10.59
C LEU A 2 -5.43 -12.32 -9.12
N ASP A 3 -6.69 -12.05 -8.77
CA ASP A 3 -7.19 -12.13 -7.40
C ASP A 3 -7.05 -13.54 -6.81
N CYS A 4 -7.37 -14.57 -7.60
CA CYS A 4 -7.16 -15.96 -7.20
C CYS A 4 -5.69 -16.27 -6.94
N LEU A 5 -4.78 -15.74 -7.75
CA LEU A 5 -3.34 -15.94 -7.55
C LEU A 5 -2.81 -15.22 -6.32
N LEU A 6 -3.32 -14.03 -6.01
CA LEU A 6 -2.99 -13.31 -4.77
C LEU A 6 -3.44 -14.05 -3.51
N ARG A 7 -4.56 -14.78 -3.61
CA ARG A 7 -5.13 -15.60 -2.52
C ARG A 7 -4.60 -17.03 -2.50
N SER A 8 -3.81 -17.42 -3.50
CA SER A 8 -3.31 -18.77 -3.68
C SER A 8 -2.26 -19.08 -2.67
N GLY A 9 -2.10 -19.41 -1.63
CA GLY A 9 -1.00 -19.78 -0.72
C GLY A 9 0.44 -19.83 -1.29
N SER A 10 0.62 -19.46 -2.57
CA SER A 10 1.91 -19.41 -3.27
C SER A 10 2.42 -17.97 -3.34
N ALA A 11 3.36 -17.62 -2.48
CA ALA A 11 4.01 -16.31 -2.47
C ALA A 11 4.65 -15.96 -3.84
N ARG A 12 5.19 -16.95 -4.54
CA ARG A 12 5.78 -16.77 -5.88
C ARG A 12 4.71 -16.38 -6.92
N ALA A 13 3.57 -17.06 -6.91
CA ALA A 13 2.47 -16.75 -7.80
C ALA A 13 1.88 -15.36 -7.50
N ALA A 14 1.69 -15.04 -6.24
CA ALA A 14 1.22 -13.73 -5.79
C ALA A 14 2.18 -12.60 -6.20
N SER A 15 3.48 -12.75 -5.97
CA SER A 15 4.50 -11.77 -6.35
C SER A 15 4.56 -11.56 -7.88
N THR A 16 4.43 -12.63 -8.67
CA THR A 16 4.40 -12.53 -10.13
C THR A 16 3.14 -11.79 -10.60
N SER A 17 2.00 -12.08 -9.99
CA SER A 17 0.72 -11.42 -10.30
C SER A 17 0.78 -9.91 -10.03
N LEU A 18 1.42 -9.49 -8.93
CA LEU A 18 1.60 -8.07 -8.60
C LEU A 18 2.44 -7.34 -9.66
N ARG A 19 3.52 -7.96 -10.15
CA ARG A 19 4.32 -7.39 -11.24
C ARG A 19 3.53 -7.26 -12.54
N THR A 20 2.72 -8.27 -12.86
CA THR A 20 1.83 -8.22 -14.02
C THR A 20 0.79 -7.11 -13.87
N LEU A 21 0.26 -6.88 -12.65
CA LEU A 21 -0.65 -5.77 -12.38
C LEU A 21 0.01 -4.41 -12.65
N GLY A 22 1.26 -4.20 -12.24
CA GLY A 22 2.01 -2.98 -12.54
C GLY A 22 2.11 -2.71 -14.05
N SER A 23 2.46 -3.73 -14.84
CA SER A 23 2.53 -3.64 -16.30
C SER A 23 1.15 -3.36 -16.92
N LEU A 24 0.08 -3.99 -16.42
CA LEU A 24 -1.29 -3.77 -16.89
C LEU A 24 -1.76 -2.34 -16.61
N ILE A 25 -1.55 -1.83 -15.39
CA ILE A 25 -1.93 -0.45 -15.03
C ILE A 25 -1.29 0.55 -15.98
N SER A 26 -0.02 0.35 -16.34
CA SER A 26 0.69 1.22 -17.26
C SER A 26 0.18 1.16 -18.72
N ALA A 27 -0.54 0.10 -19.09
CA ALA A 27 -1.09 -0.10 -20.43
C ALA A 27 -2.58 0.25 -20.57
N LEU A 28 -3.29 0.40 -19.45
CA LEU A 28 -4.73 0.65 -19.43
C LEU A 28 -5.06 2.15 -19.53
N PRO A 29 -6.25 2.50 -20.06
CA PRO A 29 -6.75 3.89 -20.01
C PRO A 29 -6.91 4.39 -18.58
N GLU A 30 -6.65 5.68 -18.36
CA GLU A 30 -6.57 6.33 -17.04
C GLU A 30 -7.79 6.12 -16.13
N ASN A 31 -8.98 6.14 -16.69
CA ASN A 31 -10.24 6.12 -15.95
C ASN A 31 -11.05 4.84 -16.20
N SER A 32 -10.39 3.73 -16.52
CA SER A 32 -11.12 2.49 -16.70
C SER A 32 -11.44 1.82 -15.35
N ALA A 33 -12.61 1.22 -15.24
CA ALA A 33 -12.98 0.42 -14.08
C ALA A 33 -11.97 -0.72 -13.83
N LEU A 34 -11.28 -1.17 -14.89
CA LEU A 34 -10.23 -2.17 -14.79
C LEU A 34 -8.97 -1.61 -14.13
N THR A 35 -8.60 -0.35 -14.39
CA THR A 35 -7.47 0.32 -13.72
C THR A 35 -7.73 0.42 -12.21
N GLU A 36 -8.92 0.85 -11.81
CA GLU A 36 -9.34 0.92 -10.40
C GLU A 36 -9.31 -0.47 -9.74
N HIS A 37 -9.78 -1.48 -10.43
CA HIS A 37 -9.74 -2.86 -9.93
C HIS A 37 -8.31 -3.36 -9.75
N CYS A 38 -7.43 -3.15 -10.72
CA CYS A 38 -6.02 -3.51 -10.64
C CYS A 38 -5.29 -2.80 -9.50
N LEU A 39 -5.57 -1.52 -9.30
CA LEU A 39 -5.04 -0.75 -8.17
C LEU A 39 -5.54 -1.29 -6.83
N GLY A 40 -6.82 -1.66 -6.72
CA GLY A 40 -7.38 -2.29 -5.53
C GLY A 40 -6.66 -3.59 -5.17
N LEU A 41 -6.40 -4.45 -6.15
CA LEU A 41 -5.64 -5.68 -5.96
C LEU A 41 -4.19 -5.42 -5.54
N LEU A 42 -3.53 -4.43 -6.14
CA LEU A 42 -2.18 -4.03 -5.78
C LEU A 42 -2.10 -3.52 -4.35
N LEU A 43 -3.06 -2.70 -3.94
CA LEU A 43 -3.17 -2.19 -2.55
C LEU A 43 -3.44 -3.32 -1.54
N THR A 44 -4.16 -4.36 -1.93
CA THR A 44 -4.33 -5.56 -1.09
C THR A 44 -2.99 -6.25 -0.83
N GLY A 45 -2.12 -6.32 -1.83
CA GLY A 45 -0.77 -6.88 -1.70
C GLY A 45 0.11 -6.14 -0.69
N VAL A 46 -0.11 -4.84 -0.47
CA VAL A 46 0.64 -4.06 0.55
C VAL A 46 0.34 -4.53 1.98
N SER A 47 -0.79 -5.16 2.20
CA SER A 47 -1.21 -5.69 3.51
C SER A 47 -1.09 -7.21 3.61
N HIS A 48 -0.40 -7.85 2.66
CA HIS A 48 -0.23 -9.29 2.64
C HIS A 48 0.68 -9.74 3.78
N TYR A 49 0.36 -10.90 4.41
CA TYR A 49 1.13 -11.47 5.52
C TYR A 49 2.51 -11.98 5.10
N ASP A 50 2.67 -12.42 3.86
CA ASP A 50 3.96 -12.87 3.33
C ASP A 50 4.82 -11.68 2.93
N GLU A 51 6.03 -11.62 3.49
CA GLU A 51 6.96 -10.51 3.30
C GLU A 51 7.39 -10.32 1.84
N SER A 52 7.54 -11.41 1.08
CA SER A 52 7.96 -11.34 -0.33
C SER A 52 6.85 -10.75 -1.21
N VAL A 53 5.60 -11.06 -0.89
CA VAL A 53 4.42 -10.54 -1.59
C VAL A 53 4.27 -9.05 -1.29
N HIS A 54 4.27 -8.67 -0.04
CA HIS A 54 4.16 -7.28 0.35
C HIS A 54 5.32 -6.41 -0.19
N ARG A 55 6.54 -6.92 -0.19
CA ARG A 55 7.71 -6.26 -0.79
C ARG A 55 7.53 -6.06 -2.30
N SER A 56 6.98 -7.05 -3.00
CA SER A 56 6.67 -6.93 -4.43
C SER A 56 5.59 -5.89 -4.70
N ALA A 57 4.53 -5.86 -3.90
CA ALA A 57 3.48 -4.84 -3.99
C ALA A 57 4.04 -3.42 -3.78
N MET A 58 4.88 -3.25 -2.76
CA MET A 58 5.56 -1.98 -2.47
C MET A 58 6.44 -1.52 -3.63
N THR A 59 7.23 -2.45 -4.20
CA THR A 59 8.11 -2.14 -5.33
C THR A 59 7.30 -1.67 -6.53
N VAL A 60 6.25 -2.40 -6.88
CA VAL A 60 5.36 -2.05 -8.01
C VAL A 60 4.67 -0.70 -7.76
N LEU A 61 4.14 -0.46 -6.57
CA LEU A 61 3.51 0.82 -6.24
C LEU A 61 4.47 2.00 -6.35
N CYS A 62 5.66 1.88 -5.78
CA CYS A 62 6.61 2.98 -5.79
C CYS A 62 7.22 3.22 -7.17
N HIS A 63 7.57 2.15 -7.89
CA HIS A 63 8.26 2.23 -9.18
C HIS A 63 7.29 2.38 -10.36
N ASP A 64 6.33 1.46 -10.50
CA ASP A 64 5.51 1.35 -11.70
C ASP A 64 4.27 2.24 -11.66
N VAL A 65 3.83 2.66 -10.47
CA VAL A 65 2.65 3.51 -10.30
C VAL A 65 3.07 4.93 -9.89
N ILE A 66 3.58 5.14 -8.68
CA ILE A 66 3.86 6.48 -8.16
C ILE A 66 5.04 7.12 -8.88
N GLY A 67 6.10 6.36 -9.15
CA GLY A 67 7.31 6.82 -9.84
C GLY A 67 7.19 6.91 -11.36
N SER A 68 6.12 6.41 -11.96
CA SER A 68 5.95 6.37 -13.42
C SER A 68 5.46 7.70 -13.96
N GLU A 69 6.28 8.35 -14.78
CA GLU A 69 5.89 9.58 -15.50
C GLU A 69 4.89 9.32 -16.63
N ARG A 70 4.65 8.05 -16.99
CA ARG A 70 3.66 7.65 -18.01
C ARG A 70 2.23 7.70 -17.51
N LEU A 71 2.05 7.60 -16.20
CA LEU A 71 0.73 7.65 -15.58
C LEU A 71 0.36 9.09 -15.23
N PRO A 72 -0.94 9.44 -15.33
CA PRO A 72 -1.43 10.75 -14.98
C PRO A 72 -1.08 11.11 -13.54
N PHE A 73 -0.75 12.39 -13.34
CA PHE A 73 -0.43 12.87 -12.01
C PHE A 73 -1.58 12.63 -11.01
N SER A 74 -2.83 12.84 -11.42
CA SER A 74 -4.03 12.62 -10.59
C SER A 74 -4.14 11.20 -10.07
N LEU A 75 -3.88 10.20 -10.92
CA LEU A 75 -3.90 8.78 -10.54
C LEU A 75 -2.77 8.46 -9.55
N ARG A 76 -1.58 8.94 -9.83
CA ARG A 76 -0.40 8.77 -8.96
C ARG A 76 -0.63 9.41 -7.59
N ALA A 77 -1.19 10.62 -7.55
CA ALA A 77 -1.52 11.34 -6.32
C ALA A 77 -2.60 10.60 -5.50
N HIS A 78 -3.63 10.07 -6.17
CA HIS A 78 -4.65 9.27 -5.52
C HIS A 78 -4.05 8.00 -4.87
N CYS A 79 -3.20 7.28 -5.59
CA CYS A 79 -2.51 6.10 -5.04
C CYS A 79 -1.60 6.46 -3.88
N PHE A 80 -0.82 7.54 -4.02
CA PHE A 80 0.07 8.01 -2.96
C PHE A 80 -0.72 8.38 -1.70
N ALA A 81 -1.80 9.14 -1.81
CA ALA A 81 -2.62 9.53 -0.66
C ALA A 81 -3.19 8.33 0.11
N ARG A 82 -3.56 7.26 -0.61
CA ARG A 82 -4.12 6.04 0.01
C ARG A 82 -3.09 5.19 0.73
N VAL A 83 -1.84 5.21 0.31
CA VAL A 83 -0.82 4.27 0.81
C VAL A 83 0.34 4.95 1.52
N SER A 84 0.48 6.28 1.41
CA SER A 84 1.65 7.02 1.89
C SER A 84 2.01 6.71 3.35
N LYS A 85 1.03 6.69 4.23
CA LYS A 85 1.24 6.41 5.65
C LYS A 85 1.84 5.02 5.87
N LYS A 86 1.25 4.00 5.25
CA LYS A 86 1.75 2.62 5.34
C LYS A 86 3.11 2.46 4.67
N LEU A 87 3.31 3.08 3.51
CA LEU A 87 4.59 3.08 2.81
C LEU A 87 5.70 3.68 3.68
N LEU A 88 5.45 4.83 4.31
CA LEU A 88 6.43 5.48 5.18
C LEU A 88 6.73 4.64 6.43
N CYS A 89 5.72 4.03 7.06
CA CYS A 89 5.94 3.12 8.19
C CYS A 89 6.83 1.93 7.79
N LEU A 90 6.50 1.25 6.69
CA LEU A 90 7.27 0.12 6.20
C LEU A 90 8.71 0.49 5.79
N LEU A 91 8.90 1.71 5.27
CA LEU A 91 10.23 2.21 4.93
C LEU A 91 11.05 2.62 6.16
N ALA A 92 10.40 2.98 7.26
CA ALA A 92 11.05 3.33 8.53
C ALA A 92 11.49 2.10 9.35
N GLU A 93 10.92 0.91 9.09
CA GLU A 93 11.29 -0.32 9.79
C GLU A 93 12.77 -0.68 9.57
N PRO A 94 13.49 -1.22 10.59
CA PRO A 94 14.86 -1.69 10.44
C PRO A 94 14.98 -2.73 9.33
N ALA A 95 15.91 -2.55 8.40
CA ALA A 95 16.10 -3.48 7.29
C ALA A 95 16.99 -4.65 7.69
N PRO A 96 16.53 -5.89 7.63
CA PRO A 96 17.40 -7.05 7.81
C PRO A 96 18.22 -7.31 6.54
N GLY A 97 19.37 -6.64 6.39
CA GLY A 97 20.34 -6.96 5.34
C GLY A 97 20.44 -5.95 4.17
N LYS A 98 21.51 -6.08 3.37
CA LYS A 98 21.92 -5.10 2.35
C LYS A 98 20.96 -4.96 1.17
N LEU A 99 20.35 -6.04 0.68
CA LEU A 99 19.42 -6.01 -0.45
C LEU A 99 18.17 -5.19 -0.13
N THR A 100 17.71 -5.27 1.10
CA THR A 100 16.56 -4.48 1.57
C THR A 100 16.89 -2.99 1.63
N PHE A 101 18.15 -2.63 1.94
CA PHE A 101 18.59 -1.24 1.91
C PHE A 101 18.50 -0.61 0.52
N PHE A 102 19.02 -1.28 -0.51
CA PHE A 102 18.97 -0.75 -1.89
C PHE A 102 17.53 -0.62 -2.40
N ASN A 103 16.66 -1.58 -2.13
CA ASN A 103 15.26 -1.50 -2.52
C ASN A 103 14.56 -0.32 -1.83
N ARG A 104 14.83 -0.09 -0.54
CA ARG A 104 14.28 1.05 0.20
C ARG A 104 14.76 2.38 -0.36
N ALA A 105 16.05 2.49 -0.65
CA ALA A 105 16.63 3.70 -1.24
C ALA A 105 15.98 4.02 -2.60
N ALA A 106 15.76 3.01 -3.45
CA ALA A 106 15.07 3.18 -4.72
C ALA A 106 13.62 3.65 -4.53
N MET A 107 12.86 3.00 -3.64
CA MET A 107 11.48 3.39 -3.32
C MET A 107 11.40 4.82 -2.80
N LEU A 108 12.27 5.19 -1.83
CA LEU A 108 12.35 6.56 -1.29
C LEU A 108 12.66 7.58 -2.37
N ASN A 109 13.56 7.25 -3.30
CA ASN A 109 13.89 8.15 -4.41
C ASN A 109 12.68 8.37 -5.33
N HIS A 110 11.90 7.34 -5.67
CA HIS A 110 10.68 7.49 -6.45
C HIS A 110 9.63 8.35 -5.71
N LEU A 111 9.44 8.11 -4.41
CA LEU A 111 8.52 8.91 -3.60
C LEU A 111 8.97 10.37 -3.51
N TYR A 112 10.26 10.61 -3.31
CA TYR A 112 10.83 11.96 -3.26
C TYR A 112 10.62 12.71 -4.58
N ARG A 113 10.96 12.10 -5.71
CA ARG A 113 10.75 12.70 -7.04
C ARG A 113 9.28 13.03 -7.28
N PHE A 114 8.38 12.13 -6.88
CA PHE A 114 6.94 12.39 -6.99
C PHE A 114 6.50 13.57 -6.11
N LEU A 115 6.98 13.66 -4.87
CA LEU A 115 6.66 14.78 -3.96
C LEU A 115 7.17 16.11 -4.50
N VAL A 116 8.40 16.15 -5.03
CA VAL A 116 8.95 17.35 -5.67
C VAL A 116 8.12 17.76 -6.88
N GLN A 117 7.71 16.80 -7.72
CA GLN A 117 6.84 17.08 -8.85
C GLN A 117 5.47 17.62 -8.39
N ALA A 118 4.90 17.04 -7.33
CA ALA A 118 3.63 17.50 -6.76
C ALA A 118 3.72 18.95 -6.26
N GLU A 119 4.82 19.31 -5.61
CA GLU A 119 5.06 20.68 -5.13
C GLU A 119 5.12 21.66 -6.30
N VAL A 120 5.87 21.32 -7.35
CA VAL A 120 6.04 22.19 -8.52
C VAL A 120 4.76 22.33 -9.33
N VAL A 121 4.01 21.24 -9.53
CA VAL A 121 2.82 21.23 -10.42
C VAL A 121 1.56 21.75 -9.73
N GLN A 122 1.39 21.46 -8.43
CA GLN A 122 0.14 21.72 -7.70
C GLN A 122 0.33 22.55 -6.42
N GLY A 123 1.55 23.00 -6.12
CA GLY A 123 1.83 23.67 -4.86
C GLY A 123 1.71 22.73 -3.65
N GLY A 124 2.00 21.46 -3.86
CA GLY A 124 1.98 20.40 -2.87
C GLY A 124 0.81 19.42 -2.98
N LEU A 125 0.91 18.32 -2.25
CA LEU A 125 -0.17 17.33 -2.15
C LEU A 125 -1.17 17.76 -1.08
N ARG A 126 -2.42 17.83 -1.47
CA ARG A 126 -3.50 18.01 -0.50
C ARG A 126 -3.92 16.65 0.03
N PHE A 127 -3.65 16.40 1.29
CA PHE A 127 -4.18 15.23 2.00
C PHE A 127 -5.54 15.58 2.63
N PRO A 128 -6.48 14.62 2.67
CA PRO A 128 -7.67 14.79 3.49
C PRO A 128 -7.25 15.02 4.95
N ALA A 129 -8.05 15.78 5.68
CA ALA A 129 -7.82 15.97 7.11
C ALA A 129 -7.65 14.61 7.81
N PRO A 130 -6.66 14.46 8.71
CA PRO A 130 -6.46 13.21 9.42
C PRO A 130 -7.71 12.89 10.24
N LEU A 131 -8.19 11.65 10.14
CA LEU A 131 -9.24 11.16 11.00
C LEU A 131 -8.70 11.03 12.44
N PRO A 132 -9.54 11.24 13.46
CA PRO A 132 -9.14 10.96 14.83
C PRO A 132 -8.75 9.48 14.97
N ALA A 133 -7.71 9.21 15.74
CA ALA A 133 -7.21 7.86 15.94
C ALA A 133 -7.90 7.18 17.11
N ALA A 134 -8.29 5.93 16.92
CA ALA A 134 -8.76 5.04 17.98
C ALA A 134 -7.76 3.88 18.12
N PHE A 135 -7.28 3.65 19.34
CA PHE A 135 -6.44 2.51 19.67
C PHE A 135 -7.31 1.37 20.22
N PHE A 136 -7.20 0.21 19.62
CA PHE A 136 -7.88 -1.00 20.05
C PHE A 136 -6.83 -2.00 20.55
N PRO A 137 -6.61 -2.08 21.88
CA PRO A 137 -5.64 -3.00 22.46
C PRO A 137 -6.19 -4.42 22.55
N GLY A 138 -5.33 -5.41 22.41
CA GLY A 138 -5.67 -6.82 22.57
C GLY A 138 -4.61 -7.77 22.05
N THR A 139 -4.72 -9.04 22.40
CA THR A 139 -3.80 -10.08 21.92
C THR A 139 -4.04 -10.45 20.46
N PHE A 140 -5.27 -10.37 19.96
CA PHE A 140 -5.66 -10.63 18.57
C PHE A 140 -5.16 -11.96 17.95
N ASP A 141 -4.83 -12.94 18.77
CA ASP A 141 -4.42 -14.26 18.31
C ASP A 141 -5.41 -15.33 18.79
N PRO A 142 -6.29 -15.80 17.91
CA PRO A 142 -6.49 -15.35 16.54
C PRO A 142 -7.33 -14.05 16.44
N PHE A 143 -7.11 -13.27 15.37
CA PHE A 143 -7.97 -12.13 15.05
C PHE A 143 -9.35 -12.62 14.61
N SER A 144 -10.31 -12.52 15.49
CA SER A 144 -11.66 -13.09 15.32
C SER A 144 -12.62 -12.19 14.52
N ALA A 145 -13.74 -12.79 14.08
CA ALA A 145 -14.82 -12.03 13.46
C ALA A 145 -15.41 -10.94 14.38
N GLY A 146 -15.38 -11.17 15.71
CA GLY A 146 -15.78 -10.18 16.70
C GLY A 146 -14.86 -8.96 16.69
N HIS A 147 -13.55 -9.15 16.66
CA HIS A 147 -12.58 -8.05 16.54
C HIS A 147 -12.78 -7.26 15.24
N LYS A 148 -13.00 -7.95 14.12
CA LYS A 148 -13.29 -7.31 12.83
C LYS A 148 -14.54 -6.43 12.90
N ARG A 149 -15.60 -6.90 13.55
CA ARG A 149 -16.84 -6.15 13.71
C ARG A 149 -16.62 -4.88 14.53
N ILE A 150 -15.90 -4.97 15.66
CA ILE A 150 -15.57 -3.81 16.49
C ILE A 150 -14.79 -2.78 15.67
N VAL A 151 -13.78 -3.20 14.92
CA VAL A 151 -13.01 -2.30 14.02
C VAL A 151 -13.93 -1.62 13.00
N GLN A 152 -14.88 -2.35 12.41
CA GLN A 152 -15.83 -1.80 11.45
C GLN A 152 -16.75 -0.75 12.08
N GLU A 153 -17.27 -1.01 13.27
CA GLU A 153 -18.12 -0.05 14.02
C GLU A 153 -17.34 1.23 14.37
N ILE A 154 -16.11 1.11 14.87
CA ILE A 154 -15.27 2.27 15.18
C ILE A 154 -14.98 3.09 13.93
N ARG A 155 -14.69 2.42 12.80
CA ARG A 155 -14.47 3.11 11.51
C ARG A 155 -15.73 3.80 11.00
N ALA A 156 -16.91 3.22 11.22
CA ALA A 156 -18.19 3.83 10.86
C ALA A 156 -18.45 5.13 11.65
N LEU A 157 -17.86 5.26 12.84
CA LEU A 157 -17.89 6.49 13.64
C LEU A 157 -16.89 7.57 13.15
N GLY A 158 -16.15 7.30 12.09
CA GLY A 158 -15.20 8.25 11.50
C GLY A 158 -13.79 8.22 12.10
N TYR A 159 -13.42 7.16 12.81
CA TYR A 159 -12.08 6.99 13.37
C TYR A 159 -11.18 6.14 12.47
N GLU A 160 -9.89 6.46 12.47
CA GLU A 160 -8.85 5.57 12.00
C GLU A 160 -8.46 4.61 13.14
N VAL A 161 -8.53 3.28 12.90
CA VAL A 161 -8.31 2.29 13.96
C VAL A 161 -6.91 1.71 13.88
N TYR A 162 -6.21 1.76 15.00
CA TYR A 162 -4.91 1.13 15.22
C TYR A 162 -5.06 -0.03 16.20
N LEU A 163 -4.63 -1.22 15.78
CA LEU A 163 -4.57 -2.37 16.67
C LEU A 163 -3.27 -2.29 17.48
N ALA A 164 -3.38 -2.21 18.79
CA ALA A 164 -2.25 -2.28 19.70
C ALA A 164 -2.14 -3.73 20.20
N VAL A 165 -1.22 -4.50 19.64
CA VAL A 165 -1.03 -5.91 19.97
C VAL A 165 -0.22 -6.02 21.25
N ASP A 166 -0.76 -6.73 22.26
CA ASP A 166 -0.02 -7.08 23.46
C ASP A 166 0.91 -8.25 23.13
N GLU A 167 2.21 -8.01 23.13
CA GLU A 167 3.22 -9.06 23.08
C GLU A 167 3.45 -9.56 24.50
N PHE A 168 2.91 -10.73 24.82
CA PHE A 168 3.31 -11.43 26.04
C PHE A 168 4.68 -12.04 25.79
N SER A 169 5.69 -11.47 26.43
CA SER A 169 7.05 -12.00 26.53
C SER A 169 7.13 -13.19 27.50
#